data_d4eef1aeb0b03775b191496acd1b0967
#
_entry.id   d4eef1aeb0b03775b191496acd1b0967
#
_cell.length_a   1.000
_cell.length_b   1.000
_cell.length_c   1.000
_cell.angle_alpha   90.00
_cell.angle_beta   90.00
_cell.angle_gamma   90.00
#
_symmetry.space_group_name_H-M   'P 1'
#
loop_
_entity.id
_entity.type
_entity.pdbx_description
1 polymer ?
#
loop_
_entity_poly.entity_id
_entity_poly.type
_entity_poly.pdbx_seq_one_letter_code
_entity_poly.pdbx_strand_id
1 'polypeptide(L)'
;IDDPEELVKTILIWSALPGASRHHFGTDIDIVDASSIPEGYEVQLTPEECNGMFKPFHDWLTREIESGNSFGFERVFIPGRGKIQPEPWHLSYLPASRIFQKEFNLQLLKGLYSETDIACKEVLLDQLDDLAKDYIFPYFL
;
A
#
# COMPACT_ATOMS: atom_id res chain seq x y z
N ILE A 1 -22.83 0.78 5.60
CA ILE A 1 -22.76 -0.24 4.53
C ILE A 1 -23.20 -1.56 5.16
N ASP A 2 -24.34 -2.07 4.71
CA ASP A 2 -24.93 -3.30 5.28
C ASP A 2 -24.47 -4.56 4.51
N ASP A 3 -23.95 -4.39 3.29
CA ASP A 3 -23.37 -5.47 2.49
C ASP A 3 -21.89 -5.69 2.86
N PRO A 4 -21.53 -6.88 3.39
CA PRO A 4 -20.16 -7.19 3.77
C PRO A 4 -19.16 -7.13 2.59
N GLU A 5 -19.60 -7.44 1.38
CA GLU A 5 -18.78 -7.37 0.18
C GLU A 5 -18.43 -5.93 -0.18
N GLU A 6 -19.43 -5.06 -0.18
CA GLU A 6 -19.25 -3.63 -0.41
C GLU A 6 -18.38 -3.01 0.69
N LEU A 7 -18.58 -3.41 1.94
CA LEU A 7 -17.77 -2.96 3.06
C LEU A 7 -16.29 -3.34 2.88
N VAL A 8 -16.00 -4.59 2.54
CA VAL A 8 -14.62 -5.05 2.27
C VAL A 8 -13.99 -4.23 1.15
N LYS A 9 -14.66 -4.08 0.01
CA LYS A 9 -14.14 -3.32 -1.13
C LYS A 9 -13.91 -1.84 -0.80
N THR A 10 -14.76 -1.25 0.02
CA THR A 10 -14.62 0.15 0.46
C THR A 10 -13.41 0.34 1.36
N ILE A 11 -13.18 -0.58 2.30
CA ILE A 11 -12.01 -0.54 3.18
C ILE A 11 -10.72 -0.71 2.38
N LEU A 12 -10.71 -1.63 1.42
CA LEU A 12 -9.52 -1.97 0.63
C LEU A 12 -9.06 -0.85 -0.33
N ILE A 13 -9.85 0.19 -0.53
CA ILE A 13 -9.40 1.38 -1.27
C ILE A 13 -8.21 2.05 -0.56
N TRP A 14 -8.18 2.02 0.78
CA TRP A 14 -7.21 2.73 1.62
C TRP A 14 -6.42 1.82 2.56
N SER A 15 -6.78 0.55 2.65
CA SER A 15 -6.18 -0.38 3.60
C SER A 15 -5.84 -1.69 2.92
N ALA A 16 -4.70 -2.28 3.26
CA ALA A 16 -4.34 -3.59 2.76
C ALA A 16 -5.26 -4.69 3.31
N LEU A 17 -5.38 -5.78 2.57
CA LEU A 17 -5.91 -7.02 3.11
C LEU A 17 -5.15 -7.42 4.39
N PRO A 18 -5.82 -7.89 5.46
CA PRO A 18 -5.16 -8.31 6.69
C PRO A 18 -4.03 -9.30 6.40
N GLY A 19 -2.83 -9.04 6.92
CA GLY A 19 -1.64 -9.85 6.68
C GLY A 19 -0.96 -9.65 5.31
N ALA A 20 -1.53 -8.86 4.40
CA ALA A 20 -0.99 -8.61 3.06
C ALA A 20 -0.46 -7.18 2.87
N SER A 21 -0.33 -6.41 3.92
CA SER A 21 0.34 -5.09 3.84
C SER A 21 1.79 -5.25 3.40
N ARG A 22 2.23 -4.45 2.45
CA ARG A 22 3.62 -4.44 2.01
C ARG A 22 4.60 -4.00 3.11
N HIS A 23 4.14 -3.25 4.11
CA HIS A 23 4.95 -2.92 5.29
C HIS A 23 5.40 -4.15 6.07
N HIS A 24 4.68 -5.29 5.98
CA HIS A 24 5.11 -6.55 6.58
C HIS A 24 6.41 -7.11 5.97
N PHE A 25 6.76 -6.73 4.75
CA PHE A 25 8.05 -7.12 4.17
C PHE A 25 9.25 -6.45 4.86
N GLY A 26 9.03 -5.35 5.60
CA GLY A 26 10.11 -4.56 6.21
C GLY A 26 10.97 -3.80 5.17
N THR A 27 10.50 -3.71 3.94
CA THR A 27 11.18 -3.07 2.80
C THR A 27 10.45 -1.84 2.28
N ASP A 28 9.27 -1.56 2.82
CA ASP A 28 8.41 -0.46 2.43
C ASP A 28 8.27 0.53 3.58
N ILE A 29 8.36 1.81 3.27
CA ILE A 29 8.31 2.92 4.23
C ILE A 29 7.38 4.04 3.75
N ASP A 30 6.77 4.73 4.70
CA ASP A 30 6.07 5.97 4.45
C ASP A 30 6.97 7.15 4.81
N ILE A 31 7.03 8.14 3.94
CA ILE A 31 7.96 9.27 4.09
C ILE A 31 7.25 10.61 3.97
N VAL A 32 7.74 11.58 4.75
CA VAL A 32 7.31 12.98 4.72
C VAL A 32 8.51 13.90 4.86
N ASP A 33 8.39 15.14 4.40
CA ASP A 33 9.38 16.19 4.67
C ASP A 33 9.10 16.84 6.03
N ALA A 34 9.85 16.43 7.03
CA ALA A 34 9.69 16.95 8.41
C ALA A 34 9.89 18.47 8.50
N SER A 35 10.69 19.06 7.60
CA SER A 35 10.94 20.50 7.59
C SER A 35 9.75 21.33 7.14
N SER A 36 8.82 20.71 6.42
CA SER A 36 7.59 21.32 5.91
C SER A 36 6.40 21.17 6.85
N ILE A 37 6.54 20.45 7.98
CA ILE A 37 5.45 20.21 8.92
C ILE A 37 5.27 21.44 9.83
N PRO A 38 4.09 22.11 9.82
CA PRO A 38 3.83 23.21 10.74
C PRO A 38 3.83 22.75 12.20
N GLU A 39 4.20 23.65 13.11
CA GLU A 39 4.16 23.36 14.53
C GLU A 39 2.75 22.94 14.98
N GLY A 40 2.67 21.82 15.69
CA GLY A 40 1.40 21.27 16.19
C GLY A 40 0.55 20.56 15.13
N TYR A 41 1.03 20.45 13.90
CA TYR A 41 0.32 19.70 12.86
C TYR A 41 0.61 18.20 12.97
N GLU A 42 -0.46 17.40 12.93
CA GLU A 42 -0.37 15.93 12.89
C GLU A 42 -0.54 15.43 11.47
N VAL A 43 0.49 14.81 10.93
CA VAL A 43 0.50 14.26 9.55
C VAL A 43 -0.52 13.14 9.40
N GLN A 44 -1.33 13.21 8.35
CA GLN A 44 -2.42 12.26 8.08
C GLN A 44 -2.10 11.28 6.94
N LEU A 45 -1.02 11.52 6.18
CA LEU A 45 -0.68 10.78 4.96
C LEU A 45 -1.82 10.82 3.95
N THR A 46 -2.09 12.00 3.42
CA THR A 46 -3.15 12.23 2.43
C THR A 46 -2.61 12.79 1.12
N PRO A 47 -3.32 12.58 -0.01
CA PRO A 47 -2.96 13.21 -1.28
C PRO A 47 -2.94 14.75 -1.19
N GLU A 48 -3.80 15.33 -0.36
CA GLU A 48 -3.87 16.79 -0.14
C GLU A 48 -2.59 17.32 0.49
N GLU A 49 -2.01 16.62 1.46
CA GLU A 49 -0.71 16.97 2.05
C GLU A 49 0.41 16.88 1.01
N CYS A 50 0.40 15.84 0.17
CA CYS A 50 1.38 15.67 -0.90
C CYS A 50 1.31 16.76 -1.97
N ASN A 51 0.11 17.23 -2.30
CA ASN A 51 -0.13 18.32 -3.25
C ASN A 51 -0.06 19.71 -2.60
N GLY A 52 -0.01 19.77 -1.27
CA GLY A 52 0.09 20.98 -0.46
C GLY A 52 1.49 21.17 0.12
N MET A 53 1.61 21.02 1.45
CA MET A 53 2.85 21.30 2.18
C MET A 53 4.04 20.45 1.75
N PHE A 54 3.81 19.21 1.34
CA PHE A 54 4.87 18.29 0.89
C PHE A 54 5.12 18.30 -0.61
N LYS A 55 4.43 19.15 -1.37
CA LYS A 55 4.55 19.17 -2.84
C LYS A 55 5.99 19.36 -3.33
N PRO A 56 6.79 20.32 -2.83
CA PRO A 56 8.17 20.48 -3.28
C PRO A 56 9.03 19.22 -3.09
N PHE A 57 8.83 18.52 -1.97
CA PHE A 57 9.50 17.27 -1.68
C PHE A 57 9.07 16.15 -2.65
N HIS A 58 7.76 15.99 -2.88
CA HIS A 58 7.26 14.98 -3.81
C HIS A 58 7.63 15.24 -5.26
N ASP A 59 7.70 16.52 -5.69
CA ASP A 59 8.19 16.89 -7.02
C ASP A 59 9.68 16.53 -7.18
N TRP A 60 10.49 16.79 -6.17
CA TRP A 60 11.89 16.37 -6.16
C TRP A 60 12.02 14.85 -6.20
N LEU A 61 11.32 14.13 -5.32
CA LEU A 61 11.35 12.67 -5.26
C LEU A 61 10.94 12.02 -6.58
N THR A 62 9.92 12.58 -7.25
CA THR A 62 9.49 12.11 -8.57
C THR A 62 10.64 12.21 -9.59
N ARG A 63 11.35 13.34 -9.63
CA ARG A 63 12.51 13.49 -10.50
C ARG A 63 13.63 12.52 -10.21
N GLU A 64 13.92 12.26 -8.92
CA GLU A 64 14.95 11.29 -8.52
C GLU A 64 14.59 9.86 -8.96
N ILE A 65 13.32 9.47 -8.79
CA ILE A 65 12.83 8.16 -9.24
C ILE A 65 12.91 8.06 -10.77
N GLU A 66 12.38 9.03 -11.50
CA GLU A 66 12.34 9.03 -12.97
C GLU A 66 13.73 9.06 -13.62
N SER A 67 14.70 9.69 -12.96
CA SER A 67 16.10 9.74 -13.42
C SER A 67 16.95 8.54 -12.96
N GLY A 68 16.38 7.60 -12.22
CA GLY A 68 17.10 6.42 -11.73
C GLY A 68 18.03 6.69 -10.56
N ASN A 69 17.88 7.83 -9.87
CA ASN A 69 18.71 8.24 -8.73
C ASN A 69 18.11 7.86 -7.37
N SER A 70 17.05 7.07 -7.35
CA SER A 70 16.32 6.68 -6.15
C SER A 70 16.94 5.50 -5.39
N PHE A 71 18.11 5.02 -5.81
CA PHE A 71 18.85 3.90 -5.18
C PHE A 71 18.03 2.61 -5.02
N GLY A 72 17.06 2.38 -5.90
CA GLY A 72 16.18 1.20 -5.89
C GLY A 72 14.87 1.40 -5.12
N PHE A 73 14.61 2.59 -4.60
CA PHE A 73 13.31 2.94 -4.07
C PHE A 73 12.35 3.36 -5.20
N GLU A 74 11.13 2.83 -5.14
CA GLU A 74 10.08 3.11 -6.12
C GLU A 74 8.74 3.34 -5.44
N ARG A 75 7.87 4.14 -6.08
CA ARG A 75 6.47 4.22 -5.69
C ARG A 75 5.71 3.02 -6.22
N VAL A 76 5.01 2.33 -5.35
CA VAL A 76 4.23 1.14 -5.65
C VAL A 76 2.78 1.48 -5.95
N PHE A 77 2.17 2.32 -5.11
CA PHE A 77 0.78 2.73 -5.24
C PHE A 77 0.67 3.99 -6.10
N ILE A 78 0.64 3.77 -7.42
CA ILE A 78 0.55 4.84 -8.42
C ILE A 78 -0.79 4.80 -9.14
N PRO A 79 -1.25 5.91 -9.76
CA PRO A 79 -2.49 5.96 -10.51
C PRO A 79 -2.57 4.87 -11.58
N GLY A 80 -3.71 4.18 -11.65
CA GLY A 80 -3.98 3.17 -12.67
C GLY A 80 -3.36 1.79 -12.42
N ARG A 81 -2.68 1.59 -11.28
CA ARG A 81 -2.15 0.29 -10.87
C ARG A 81 -3.06 -0.32 -9.80
N GLY A 82 -3.87 -1.33 -10.16
CA GLY A 82 -4.81 -1.96 -9.24
C GLY A 82 -5.91 -1.01 -8.73
N LYS A 83 -6.51 -1.34 -7.58
CA LYS A 83 -7.64 -0.62 -7.01
C LYS A 83 -7.36 0.15 -5.72
N ILE A 84 -6.14 0.03 -5.16
CA ILE A 84 -5.71 0.85 -4.02
C ILE A 84 -5.48 2.29 -4.53
N GLN A 85 -5.90 3.26 -3.75
CA GLN A 85 -5.65 4.67 -4.05
C GLN A 85 -4.14 4.97 -4.09
N PRO A 86 -3.71 5.90 -4.95
CA PRO A 86 -2.31 6.30 -4.99
C PRO A 86 -1.81 6.83 -3.64
N GLU A 87 -0.65 6.35 -3.23
CA GLU A 87 0.04 6.77 -2.02
C GLU A 87 1.43 7.33 -2.37
N PRO A 88 1.55 8.63 -2.69
CA PRO A 88 2.82 9.22 -3.09
C PRO A 88 3.91 9.12 -2.02
N TRP A 89 3.53 9.00 -0.76
CA TRP A 89 4.42 8.86 0.41
C TRP A 89 5.00 7.47 0.59
N HIS A 90 4.36 6.43 0.01
CA HIS A 90 4.74 5.03 0.19
C HIS A 90 5.85 4.63 -0.80
N LEU A 91 7.00 4.27 -0.28
CA LEU A 91 8.14 3.79 -1.07
C LEU A 91 8.49 2.35 -0.73
N SER A 92 8.87 1.60 -1.74
CA SER A 92 9.39 0.24 -1.63
C SER A 92 10.83 0.18 -2.09
N TYR A 93 11.72 -0.46 -1.31
CA TYR A 93 13.06 -0.82 -1.75
C TYR A 93 12.99 -2.11 -2.58
N LEU A 94 12.88 -1.97 -3.89
CA LEU A 94 12.61 -3.08 -4.80
C LEU A 94 13.65 -4.21 -4.76
N PRO A 95 14.97 -3.95 -4.60
CA PRO A 95 15.95 -5.04 -4.54
C PRO A 95 15.67 -6.08 -3.46
N ALA A 96 15.13 -5.65 -2.32
CA ALA A 96 14.75 -6.55 -1.23
C ALA A 96 13.30 -7.01 -1.32
N SER A 97 12.35 -6.11 -1.64
CA SER A 97 10.93 -6.45 -1.66
C SER A 97 10.58 -7.54 -2.68
N ARG A 98 11.30 -7.60 -3.81
CA ARG A 98 11.14 -8.64 -4.82
C ARG A 98 11.41 -10.05 -4.31
N ILE A 99 12.26 -10.19 -3.29
CA ILE A 99 12.54 -11.49 -2.65
C ILE A 99 11.29 -11.95 -1.91
N PHE A 100 10.70 -11.07 -1.09
CA PHE A 100 9.47 -11.37 -0.34
C PHE A 100 8.26 -11.57 -1.24
N GLN A 101 8.14 -10.81 -2.34
CA GLN A 101 7.07 -10.98 -3.32
C GLN A 101 7.07 -12.39 -3.93
N LYS A 102 8.26 -12.95 -4.21
CA LYS A 102 8.39 -14.32 -4.75
C LYS A 102 7.96 -15.40 -3.77
N GLU A 103 8.16 -15.15 -2.47
CA GLU A 103 7.79 -16.08 -1.41
C GLU A 103 6.33 -15.90 -0.95
N PHE A 104 5.66 -14.86 -1.40
CA PHE A 104 4.27 -14.60 -1.02
C PHE A 104 3.35 -15.71 -1.54
N ASN A 105 2.49 -16.22 -0.65
CA ASN A 105 1.61 -17.33 -0.94
C ASN A 105 0.20 -17.09 -0.37
N LEU A 106 -0.80 -17.04 -1.24
CA LEU A 106 -2.20 -16.87 -0.87
C LEU A 106 -2.71 -17.98 0.07
N GLN A 107 -2.16 -19.19 0.00
CA GLN A 107 -2.58 -20.28 0.89
C GLN A 107 -2.21 -19.98 2.35
N LEU A 108 -1.09 -19.30 2.61
CA LEU A 108 -0.74 -18.83 3.94
C LEU A 108 -1.77 -17.82 4.46
N LEU A 109 -2.17 -16.89 3.60
CA LEU A 109 -3.17 -15.88 3.95
C LEU A 109 -4.54 -16.53 4.21
N LYS A 110 -4.93 -17.50 3.38
CA LYS A 110 -6.15 -18.27 3.54
C LYS A 110 -6.16 -19.05 4.86
N GLY A 111 -5.03 -19.67 5.20
CA GLY A 111 -4.86 -20.36 6.50
C GLY A 111 -5.02 -19.40 7.67
N LEU A 112 -4.36 -18.24 7.60
CA LEU A 112 -4.46 -17.19 8.62
C LEU A 112 -5.92 -16.75 8.83
N TYR A 113 -6.67 -16.48 7.75
CA TYR A 113 -8.07 -16.06 7.86
C TYR A 113 -8.96 -17.17 8.43
N SER A 114 -8.68 -18.44 8.10
CA SER A 114 -9.43 -19.58 8.64
C SER A 114 -9.33 -19.70 10.16
N GLU A 115 -8.16 -19.37 10.71
CA GLU A 115 -7.83 -19.54 12.14
C GLU A 115 -8.06 -18.28 12.98
N THR A 116 -8.22 -17.11 12.33
CA THR A 116 -8.34 -15.81 13.01
C THR A 116 -9.80 -15.36 13.07
N ASP A 117 -10.18 -14.71 14.16
CA ASP A 117 -11.46 -14.03 14.27
C ASP A 117 -11.32 -12.61 13.69
N ILE A 118 -11.75 -12.44 12.44
CA ILE A 118 -11.72 -11.17 11.71
C ILE A 118 -13.09 -10.83 11.14
N ALA A 119 -13.39 -9.55 11.03
CA ALA A 119 -14.62 -9.09 10.41
C ALA A 119 -14.67 -9.49 8.92
N CYS A 120 -15.87 -9.78 8.43
CA CYS A 120 -16.11 -10.20 7.04
C CYS A 120 -15.32 -11.43 6.59
N LYS A 121 -14.95 -12.32 7.52
CA LYS A 121 -14.12 -13.51 7.29
C LYS A 121 -14.61 -14.36 6.13
N GLU A 122 -15.90 -14.60 6.04
CA GLU A 122 -16.51 -15.43 4.98
C GLU A 122 -16.28 -14.81 3.60
N VAL A 123 -16.49 -13.51 3.47
CA VAL A 123 -16.22 -12.76 2.23
C VAL A 123 -14.74 -12.80 1.86
N LEU A 124 -13.87 -12.60 2.85
CA LEU A 124 -12.41 -12.64 2.63
C LEU A 124 -11.95 -14.00 2.15
N LEU A 125 -12.46 -15.09 2.73
CA LEU A 125 -12.10 -16.45 2.33
C LEU A 125 -12.67 -16.82 0.95
N ASP A 126 -13.91 -16.46 0.68
CA ASP A 126 -14.61 -16.80 -0.55
C ASP A 126 -14.06 -16.04 -1.78
N GLN A 127 -13.69 -14.78 -1.57
CA GLN A 127 -13.24 -13.89 -2.65
C GLN A 127 -11.73 -13.63 -2.67
N LEU A 128 -10.93 -14.34 -1.85
CA LEU A 128 -9.51 -14.04 -1.69
C LEU A 128 -8.73 -14.00 -3.01
N ASP A 129 -8.99 -14.93 -3.92
CA ASP A 129 -8.29 -14.99 -5.20
C ASP A 129 -8.60 -13.76 -6.08
N ASP A 130 -9.84 -13.29 -6.09
CA ASP A 130 -10.25 -12.12 -6.87
C ASP A 130 -9.80 -10.81 -6.20
N LEU A 131 -9.88 -10.74 -4.88
CA LEU A 131 -9.34 -9.60 -4.13
C LEU A 131 -7.83 -9.47 -4.32
N ALA A 132 -7.09 -10.57 -4.37
CA ALA A 132 -5.65 -10.54 -4.61
C ALA A 132 -5.27 -10.00 -5.99
N LYS A 133 -6.06 -10.29 -7.03
CA LYS A 133 -5.85 -9.75 -8.38
C LYS A 133 -5.99 -8.23 -8.44
N ASP A 134 -6.82 -7.65 -7.58
CA ASP A 134 -7.10 -6.22 -7.56
C ASP A 134 -6.25 -5.44 -6.55
N TYR A 135 -5.93 -6.07 -5.39
CA TYR A 135 -5.38 -5.39 -4.22
C TYR A 135 -4.00 -5.89 -3.76
N ILE A 136 -3.45 -6.97 -4.35
CA ILE A 136 -2.14 -7.51 -3.99
C ILE A 136 -1.22 -7.57 -5.22
N PHE A 137 -1.52 -8.42 -6.18
CA PHE A 137 -0.62 -8.72 -7.29
C PHE A 137 -0.30 -7.55 -8.23
N PRO A 138 -1.18 -6.56 -8.49
CA PRO A 138 -0.80 -5.39 -9.29
C PRO A 138 0.37 -4.61 -8.70
N TYR A 139 0.62 -4.75 -7.40
CA TYR A 139 1.66 -4.03 -6.66
C TYR A 139 2.94 -4.86 -6.46
N PHE A 140 3.04 -6.04 -7.03
CA PHE A 140 4.26 -6.83 -7.10
C PHE A 140 5.05 -6.43 -8.34
N LEU A 141 6.26 -5.83 -8.14
CA LEU A 141 7.08 -5.21 -9.18
C LEU A 141 8.36 -5.97 -9.48
#